data_06bbe9fcc5a471ef0af3b6740aa6a0cf
#
_entry.id   06bbe9fcc5a471ef0af3b6740aa6a0cf
#
_cell.length_a   1.000
_cell.length_b   1.000
_cell.length_c   1.000
_cell.angle_alpha   90.00
_cell.angle_beta   90.00
_cell.angle_gamma   90.00
#
_symmetry.space_group_name_H-M   'P 1'
#
loop_
_entity.id
_entity.type
_entity.pdbx_description
1 polymer ?
#
loop_
_entity_poly.entity_id
_entity_poly.type
_entity_poly.pdbx_seq_one_letter_code
_entity_poly.pdbx_strand_id
1 'polypeptide(L)'
;ASENKNELRLFSQCLDKTSYIGEIGLDFSNEGLKTKDDQVFVLEKVLQLLSKKNKIVSVHSRRAEKVLFEMLITYGIKNVIFHWYSGPLSLIPKIVEHGYYFSVNEKMTKTNSGIEIIKRIPRNLILTETDAPFNKVCSISNTLTNIGLGESVIYDNFSRLIYTIKR
;
A
#
# COMPACT_ATOMS: atom_id res chain seq x y z
N ALA A 1 21.15 -5.57 14.64
CA ALA A 1 20.47 -6.88 14.81
C ALA A 1 19.63 -6.97 16.10
N SER A 2 20.06 -6.35 17.22
CA SER A 2 19.30 -6.38 18.49
C SER A 2 18.09 -5.42 18.46
N GLU A 3 18.21 -4.28 17.83
CA GLU A 3 17.12 -3.28 17.68
C GLU A 3 15.95 -3.88 16.89
N ASN A 4 16.20 -4.46 15.73
CA ASN A 4 15.15 -5.07 14.91
C ASN A 4 14.35 -6.17 15.63
N LYS A 5 14.97 -6.92 16.56
CA LYS A 5 14.26 -7.93 17.34
C LYS A 5 13.29 -7.32 18.35
N ASN A 6 13.65 -6.20 18.98
CA ASN A 6 12.77 -5.51 19.91
C ASN A 6 11.60 -4.86 19.21
N GLU A 7 11.82 -4.26 18.05
CA GLU A 7 10.78 -3.65 17.22
C GLU A 7 9.78 -4.69 16.70
N LEU A 8 10.25 -5.84 16.19
CA LEU A 8 9.38 -6.93 15.75
C LEU A 8 8.57 -7.54 16.91
N ARG A 9 9.14 -7.60 18.11
CA ARG A 9 8.40 -8.02 19.30
C ARG A 9 7.30 -7.04 19.66
N LEU A 10 7.61 -5.75 19.64
CA LEU A 10 6.63 -4.69 19.90
C LEU A 10 5.53 -4.68 18.84
N PHE A 11 5.90 -4.81 17.58
CA PHE A 11 4.95 -4.95 16.48
C PHE A 11 3.99 -6.12 16.72
N SER A 12 4.52 -7.29 17.06
CA SER A 12 3.69 -8.48 17.36
C SER A 12 2.71 -8.24 18.53
N GLN A 13 3.13 -7.54 19.58
CA GLN A 13 2.28 -7.21 20.71
C GLN A 13 1.16 -6.21 20.37
N CYS A 14 1.41 -5.30 19.43
CA CYS A 14 0.45 -4.31 18.97
C CYS A 14 -0.51 -4.85 17.89
N LEU A 15 -0.11 -5.92 17.20
CA LEU A 15 -0.82 -6.43 16.03
C LEU A 15 -2.29 -6.77 16.30
N ASP A 16 -2.62 -7.31 17.47
CA ASP A 16 -3.99 -7.68 17.82
C ASP A 16 -4.84 -6.48 18.27
N LYS A 17 -4.23 -5.34 18.54
CA LYS A 17 -4.90 -4.11 18.98
C LYS A 17 -5.33 -3.20 17.86
N THR A 18 -4.98 -3.50 16.62
CA THR A 18 -5.28 -2.69 15.43
C THR A 18 -5.86 -3.52 14.31
N SER A 19 -6.70 -2.91 13.49
CA SER A 19 -7.24 -3.50 12.24
C SER A 19 -6.46 -3.05 11.01
N TYR A 20 -5.66 -2.01 11.14
CA TYR A 20 -4.92 -1.38 10.05
C TYR A 20 -3.42 -1.41 10.34
N ILE A 21 -2.65 -1.94 9.40
CA ILE A 21 -1.19 -2.03 9.46
C ILE A 21 -0.62 -1.17 8.34
N GLY A 22 0.28 -0.33 8.67
CA GLY A 22 0.97 0.50 7.68
C GLY A 22 1.66 1.70 8.33
N GLU A 23 2.61 2.20 7.62
CA GLU A 23 3.09 1.78 6.32
C GLU A 23 4.19 0.74 6.47
N ILE A 24 4.14 -0.40 5.73
CA ILE A 24 5.19 -1.41 5.66
C ILE A 24 5.60 -1.61 4.20
N GLY A 25 6.80 -2.07 3.92
CA GLY A 25 7.16 -2.34 2.53
C GLY A 25 8.65 -2.30 2.22
N LEU A 26 8.96 -1.97 0.96
CA LEU A 26 10.33 -1.99 0.42
C LEU A 26 10.62 -0.71 -0.35
N ASP A 27 11.78 -0.12 -0.09
CA ASP A 27 12.35 0.98 -0.87
C ASP A 27 13.72 0.57 -1.42
N PHE A 28 13.80 0.33 -2.73
CA PHE A 28 15.04 0.05 -3.45
C PHE A 28 15.51 1.27 -4.26
N SER A 29 15.13 2.49 -3.85
CA SER A 29 15.75 3.70 -4.35
C SER A 29 17.24 3.74 -3.99
N ASN A 30 17.97 4.71 -4.54
CA ASN A 30 19.41 4.84 -4.27
C ASN A 30 19.72 4.98 -2.76
N GLU A 31 18.81 5.56 -1.99
CA GLU A 31 18.93 5.73 -0.54
C GLU A 31 18.63 4.42 0.19
N GLY A 32 17.54 3.75 -0.17
CA GLY A 32 17.09 2.51 0.48
C GLY A 32 17.88 1.26 0.08
N LEU A 33 18.53 1.28 -1.09
CA LEU A 33 19.22 0.10 -1.64
C LEU A 33 20.33 -0.45 -0.73
N LYS A 34 20.92 0.40 0.10
CA LYS A 34 22.00 0.00 1.04
C LYS A 34 21.51 -0.97 2.13
N THR A 35 20.23 -0.94 2.44
CA THR A 35 19.60 -1.78 3.47
C THR A 35 18.61 -2.80 2.87
N LYS A 36 18.74 -3.08 1.57
CA LYS A 36 17.80 -3.95 0.85
C LYS A 36 17.57 -5.30 1.52
N ASP A 37 18.64 -5.98 1.91
CA ASP A 37 18.54 -7.33 2.49
C ASP A 37 17.87 -7.27 3.88
N ASP A 38 18.17 -6.25 4.68
CA ASP A 38 17.52 -6.02 5.96
C ASP A 38 16.03 -5.68 5.78
N GLN A 39 15.69 -4.85 4.79
CA GLN A 39 14.30 -4.54 4.47
C GLN A 39 13.51 -5.79 4.10
N VAL A 40 14.06 -6.63 3.21
CA VAL A 40 13.42 -7.88 2.79
C VAL A 40 13.26 -8.83 3.99
N PHE A 41 14.30 -8.99 4.80
CA PHE A 41 14.27 -9.83 6.01
C PHE A 41 13.20 -9.36 7.01
N VAL A 42 13.16 -8.07 7.32
CA VAL A 42 12.17 -7.49 8.25
C VAL A 42 10.77 -7.64 7.70
N LEU A 43 10.55 -7.29 6.42
CA LEU A 43 9.25 -7.43 5.78
C LEU A 43 8.77 -8.88 5.80
N GLU A 44 9.66 -9.84 5.51
CA GLU A 44 9.34 -11.26 5.58
C GLU A 44 8.79 -11.66 6.95
N LYS A 45 9.46 -11.23 8.04
CA LYS A 45 9.00 -11.50 9.42
C LYS A 45 7.64 -10.86 9.70
N VAL A 46 7.42 -9.64 9.25
CA VAL A 46 6.14 -8.94 9.38
C VAL A 46 5.04 -9.70 8.61
N LEU A 47 5.28 -10.10 7.37
CA LEU A 47 4.30 -10.84 6.56
C LEU A 47 4.00 -12.23 7.14
N GLN A 48 4.98 -12.92 7.72
CA GLN A 48 4.76 -14.17 8.48
C GLN A 48 3.78 -13.98 9.63
N LEU A 49 3.90 -12.88 10.39
CA LEU A 49 2.96 -12.54 11.47
C LEU A 49 1.56 -12.20 10.94
N LEU A 50 1.48 -11.53 9.78
CA LEU A 50 0.24 -11.09 9.15
C LEU A 50 -0.50 -12.20 8.41
N SER A 51 0.18 -13.24 7.93
CA SER A 51 -0.37 -14.30 7.07
C SER A 51 -1.60 -15.02 7.64
N LYS A 52 -1.74 -15.02 8.98
CA LYS A 52 -2.88 -15.62 9.70
C LYS A 52 -3.85 -14.59 10.26
N LYS A 53 -3.68 -13.32 9.91
CA LYS A 53 -4.48 -12.21 10.43
C LYS A 53 -5.29 -11.56 9.32
N ASN A 54 -6.51 -11.18 9.65
CA ASN A 54 -7.37 -10.45 8.70
C ASN A 54 -7.27 -8.95 8.98
N LYS A 55 -6.25 -8.31 8.41
CA LYS A 55 -5.92 -6.90 8.60
C LYS A 55 -5.93 -6.16 7.27
N ILE A 56 -6.18 -4.86 7.28
CA ILE A 56 -5.89 -3.98 6.14
C ILE A 56 -4.41 -3.62 6.21
N VAL A 57 -3.71 -3.75 5.09
CA VAL A 57 -2.26 -3.53 5.03
C VAL A 57 -1.94 -2.49 3.96
N SER A 58 -1.46 -1.31 4.38
CA SER A 58 -0.91 -0.31 3.47
C SER A 58 0.56 -0.57 3.22
N VAL A 59 0.96 -0.62 1.95
CA VAL A 59 2.32 -1.01 1.56
C VAL A 59 3.03 0.06 0.76
N HIS A 60 4.27 0.34 1.15
CA HIS A 60 5.23 1.15 0.42
C HIS A 60 5.99 0.30 -0.60
N SER A 61 6.08 0.78 -1.84
CA SER A 61 6.83 0.10 -2.89
C SER A 61 7.54 1.09 -3.80
N ARG A 62 8.81 1.33 -3.55
CA ARG A 62 9.60 2.22 -4.41
C ARG A 62 10.72 1.45 -5.07
N ARG A 63 10.63 1.23 -6.41
CA ARG A 63 11.55 0.39 -7.20
C ARG A 63 11.61 -1.08 -6.73
N ALA A 64 10.63 -1.51 -5.95
CA ALA A 64 10.52 -2.84 -5.35
C ALA A 64 9.17 -3.51 -5.59
N GLU A 65 8.32 -2.91 -6.43
CA GLU A 65 6.90 -3.24 -6.58
C GLU A 65 6.69 -4.71 -6.94
N LYS A 66 7.52 -5.26 -7.83
CA LYS A 66 7.41 -6.66 -8.22
C LYS A 66 7.80 -7.60 -7.07
N VAL A 67 8.90 -7.32 -6.39
CA VAL A 67 9.37 -8.13 -5.25
C VAL A 67 8.35 -8.10 -4.13
N LEU A 68 7.86 -6.91 -3.78
CA LEU A 68 6.83 -6.75 -2.77
C LEU A 68 5.55 -7.52 -3.13
N PHE A 69 5.07 -7.39 -4.37
CA PHE A 69 3.88 -8.10 -4.82
C PHE A 69 4.04 -9.62 -4.71
N GLU A 70 5.17 -10.18 -5.14
CA GLU A 70 5.48 -11.61 -5.02
C GLU A 70 5.51 -12.08 -3.56
N MET A 71 6.07 -11.27 -2.65
CA MET A 71 6.06 -11.56 -1.21
C MET A 71 4.63 -11.55 -0.65
N LEU A 72 3.80 -10.55 -0.97
CA LEU A 72 2.41 -10.48 -0.52
C LEU A 72 1.61 -11.72 -0.93
N ILE A 73 1.80 -12.20 -2.16
CA ILE A 73 1.16 -13.42 -2.66
C ILE A 73 1.68 -14.66 -1.92
N THR A 74 2.99 -14.80 -1.78
CA THR A 74 3.64 -15.93 -1.09
C THR A 74 3.12 -16.11 0.33
N TYR A 75 2.91 -14.99 1.05
CA TYR A 75 2.39 -15.01 2.42
C TYR A 75 0.85 -14.94 2.51
N GLY A 76 0.14 -14.91 1.39
CA GLY A 76 -1.34 -14.92 1.33
C GLY A 76 -1.99 -13.69 1.96
N ILE A 77 -1.33 -12.52 1.88
CA ILE A 77 -1.89 -11.27 2.39
C ILE A 77 -3.02 -10.80 1.48
N LYS A 78 -4.21 -10.50 2.03
CA LYS A 78 -5.41 -10.29 1.22
C LYS A 78 -5.83 -8.83 1.07
N ASN A 79 -5.90 -8.06 2.14
CA ASN A 79 -6.50 -6.72 2.14
C ASN A 79 -5.41 -5.66 2.01
N VAL A 80 -4.82 -5.54 0.83
CA VAL A 80 -3.65 -4.68 0.58
C VAL A 80 -4.05 -3.39 -0.11
N ILE A 81 -3.43 -2.29 0.32
CA ILE A 81 -3.46 -0.99 -0.35
C ILE A 81 -2.03 -0.66 -0.80
N PHE A 82 -1.79 -0.58 -2.10
CA PHE A 82 -0.56 -0.03 -2.64
C PHE A 82 -0.59 1.48 -2.50
N HIS A 83 0.18 1.98 -1.54
CA HIS A 83 0.36 3.41 -1.29
C HIS A 83 1.20 4.03 -2.41
N TRP A 84 0.69 5.13 -2.99
CA TRP A 84 1.39 5.91 -4.02
C TRP A 84 2.17 5.04 -5.03
N TYR A 85 1.49 4.09 -5.64
CA TYR A 85 2.11 3.18 -6.59
C TYR A 85 2.82 3.94 -7.71
N SER A 86 4.10 3.62 -7.96
CA SER A 86 4.95 4.24 -8.98
C SER A 86 5.65 3.22 -9.90
N GLY A 87 5.22 1.96 -9.82
CA GLY A 87 5.84 0.84 -10.50
C GLY A 87 5.41 0.63 -11.96
N PRO A 88 5.83 -0.49 -12.54
CA PRO A 88 5.53 -0.81 -13.94
C PRO A 88 4.03 -0.94 -14.20
N LEU A 89 3.57 -0.35 -15.31
CA LEU A 89 2.17 -0.45 -15.76
C LEU A 89 1.73 -1.89 -16.01
N SER A 90 2.65 -2.77 -16.41
CA SER A 90 2.41 -4.20 -16.66
C SER A 90 2.10 -5.01 -15.39
N LEU A 91 2.42 -4.49 -14.21
CA LEU A 91 2.13 -5.16 -12.93
C LEU A 91 0.71 -4.84 -12.44
N ILE A 92 0.12 -3.71 -12.83
CA ILE A 92 -1.20 -3.27 -12.37
C ILE A 92 -2.28 -4.34 -12.58
N PRO A 93 -2.42 -4.99 -13.77
CA PRO A 93 -3.43 -6.03 -13.97
C PRO A 93 -3.33 -7.17 -12.95
N LYS A 94 -2.12 -7.59 -12.60
CA LYS A 94 -1.90 -8.66 -11.60
C LYS A 94 -2.31 -8.22 -10.19
N ILE A 95 -1.98 -6.99 -9.80
CA ILE A 95 -2.39 -6.42 -8.52
C ILE A 95 -3.92 -6.32 -8.44
N VAL A 96 -4.56 -5.88 -9.54
CA VAL A 96 -6.02 -5.78 -9.68
C VAL A 96 -6.70 -7.16 -9.59
N GLU A 97 -6.15 -8.18 -10.24
CA GLU A 97 -6.66 -9.56 -10.20
C GLU A 97 -6.72 -10.13 -8.78
N HIS A 98 -5.79 -9.72 -7.90
CA HIS A 98 -5.80 -10.08 -6.48
C HIS A 98 -6.75 -9.22 -5.63
N GLY A 99 -7.48 -8.29 -6.23
CA GLY A 99 -8.41 -7.41 -5.54
C GLY A 99 -7.73 -6.36 -4.63
N TYR A 100 -6.46 -6.07 -4.86
CA TYR A 100 -5.71 -5.08 -4.10
C TYR A 100 -6.07 -3.67 -4.51
N TYR A 101 -6.08 -2.78 -3.55
CA TYR A 101 -6.41 -1.37 -3.72
C TYR A 101 -5.16 -0.53 -4.00
N PHE A 102 -5.40 0.67 -4.53
CA PHE A 102 -4.36 1.68 -4.73
C PHE A 102 -4.82 2.98 -4.08
N SER A 103 -3.96 3.61 -3.28
CA SER A 103 -4.21 4.96 -2.83
C SER A 103 -3.51 5.97 -3.75
N VAL A 104 -4.27 6.97 -4.16
CA VAL A 104 -3.89 7.99 -5.14
C VAL A 104 -3.83 9.35 -4.46
N ASN A 105 -2.76 10.10 -4.74
CA ASN A 105 -2.59 11.46 -4.25
C ASN A 105 -2.55 12.48 -5.40
N GLU A 106 -2.64 13.77 -5.02
CA GLU A 106 -2.66 14.86 -5.99
C GLU A 106 -1.41 14.92 -6.87
N LYS A 107 -0.23 14.52 -6.37
CA LYS A 107 1.00 14.51 -7.18
C LYS A 107 0.94 13.50 -8.32
N MET A 108 0.32 12.35 -8.11
CA MET A 108 0.11 11.37 -9.18
C MET A 108 -0.74 11.96 -10.31
N THR A 109 -1.71 12.80 -10.00
CA THR A 109 -2.60 13.43 -11.01
C THR A 109 -1.91 14.52 -11.84
N LYS A 110 -0.71 14.95 -11.45
CA LYS A 110 0.07 16.02 -12.11
C LYS A 110 1.23 15.50 -12.96
N THR A 111 1.49 14.20 -12.96
CA THR A 111 2.58 13.60 -13.73
C THR A 111 2.05 12.65 -14.81
N ASN A 112 2.69 12.61 -15.97
CA ASN A 112 2.30 11.72 -17.05
C ASN A 112 2.28 10.25 -16.61
N SER A 113 3.29 9.81 -15.86
CA SER A 113 3.37 8.45 -15.33
C SER A 113 2.25 8.14 -14.34
N GLY A 114 1.96 9.06 -13.42
CA GLY A 114 0.87 8.90 -12.45
C GLY A 114 -0.51 8.84 -13.12
N ILE A 115 -0.76 9.70 -14.11
CA ILE A 115 -2.00 9.70 -14.90
C ILE A 115 -2.17 8.34 -15.62
N GLU A 116 -1.11 7.82 -16.24
CA GLU A 116 -1.16 6.52 -16.93
C GLU A 116 -1.38 5.34 -15.96
N ILE A 117 -0.85 5.41 -14.74
CA ILE A 117 -1.14 4.45 -13.67
C ILE A 117 -2.62 4.52 -13.29
N ILE A 118 -3.12 5.72 -12.95
CA ILE A 118 -4.50 5.93 -12.50
C ILE A 118 -5.51 5.42 -13.54
N LYS A 119 -5.29 5.69 -14.82
CA LYS A 119 -6.16 5.22 -15.93
C LYS A 119 -6.29 3.68 -16.00
N ARG A 120 -5.31 2.93 -15.50
CA ARG A 120 -5.31 1.47 -15.53
C ARG A 120 -5.93 0.83 -14.28
N ILE A 121 -6.16 1.61 -13.23
CA ILE A 121 -6.76 1.11 -12.01
C ILE A 121 -8.28 1.16 -12.13
N PRO A 122 -9.00 0.04 -11.91
CA PRO A 122 -10.46 0.05 -11.83
C PRO A 122 -10.95 1.02 -10.76
N ARG A 123 -12.01 1.81 -11.08
CA ARG A 123 -12.56 2.85 -10.18
C ARG A 123 -12.92 2.32 -8.79
N ASN A 124 -13.35 1.07 -8.70
CA ASN A 124 -13.73 0.40 -7.47
C ASN A 124 -12.55 -0.06 -6.60
N LEU A 125 -11.31 0.08 -7.06
CA LEU A 125 -10.08 -0.23 -6.31
C LEU A 125 -9.25 1.03 -6.00
N ILE A 126 -9.78 2.22 -6.29
CA ILE A 126 -9.11 3.49 -5.98
C ILE A 126 -9.53 3.97 -4.59
N LEU A 127 -8.55 4.33 -3.79
CA LEU A 127 -8.64 5.12 -2.56
C LEU A 127 -7.85 6.41 -2.75
N THR A 128 -7.97 7.35 -1.80
CA THR A 128 -7.23 8.61 -1.84
C THR A 128 -6.39 8.81 -0.59
N GLU A 129 -5.29 9.54 -0.74
CA GLU A 129 -4.36 9.87 0.33
C GLU A 129 -3.77 11.27 0.17
N THR A 130 -3.17 11.80 1.23
CA THR A 130 -2.42 13.05 1.19
C THR A 130 -0.91 12.85 1.31
N ASP A 131 -0.49 11.73 1.86
CA ASP A 131 0.89 11.45 2.26
C ASP A 131 1.45 12.50 3.26
N ALA A 132 0.57 13.02 4.15
CA ALA A 132 0.97 13.93 5.21
C ALA A 132 1.79 13.18 6.29
N PRO A 133 2.80 13.79 6.90
CA PRO A 133 3.24 15.21 6.77
C PRO A 133 4.26 15.46 5.64
N PHE A 134 4.63 14.44 4.87
CA PHE A 134 5.66 14.55 3.82
C PHE A 134 5.19 15.38 2.62
N ASN A 135 3.89 15.46 2.38
CA ASN A 135 3.26 16.28 1.36
C ASN A 135 2.35 17.34 1.97
N LYS A 136 2.90 18.53 2.26
CA LYS A 136 2.15 19.64 2.84
C LYS A 136 1.09 20.27 1.92
N VAL A 137 1.09 19.97 0.64
CA VAL A 137 0.29 20.63 -0.41
C VAL A 137 -0.71 19.71 -1.10
N CYS A 138 -0.79 18.43 -0.72
CA CYS A 138 -1.74 17.51 -1.34
C CYS A 138 -3.15 17.65 -0.75
N SER A 139 -4.12 17.86 -1.63
CA SER A 139 -5.55 17.99 -1.30
C SER A 139 -6.33 16.78 -1.81
N ILE A 140 -7.12 16.16 -0.94
CA ILE A 140 -8.06 15.09 -1.32
C ILE A 140 -9.08 15.63 -2.32
N SER A 141 -9.63 16.82 -2.11
CA SER A 141 -10.59 17.45 -3.00
C SER A 141 -10.03 17.64 -4.43
N ASN A 142 -8.78 18.15 -4.53
CA ASN A 142 -8.11 18.28 -5.83
C ASN A 142 -7.84 16.91 -6.47
N THR A 143 -7.45 15.92 -5.67
CA THR A 143 -7.25 14.55 -6.17
C THR A 143 -8.54 14.02 -6.79
N LEU A 144 -9.67 14.11 -6.08
CA LEU A 144 -10.98 13.64 -6.53
C LEU A 144 -11.41 14.33 -7.82
N THR A 145 -11.28 15.67 -7.86
CA THR A 145 -11.59 16.47 -9.05
C THR A 145 -10.77 16.02 -10.25
N ASN A 146 -9.45 15.86 -10.07
CA ASN A 146 -8.54 15.51 -11.15
C ASN A 146 -8.76 14.09 -11.70
N ILE A 147 -9.18 13.14 -10.85
CA ILE A 147 -9.46 11.76 -11.30
C ILE A 147 -10.94 11.55 -11.69
N GLY A 148 -11.78 12.55 -11.53
CA GLY A 148 -13.20 12.49 -11.88
C GLY A 148 -14.00 11.47 -11.05
N LEU A 149 -13.69 11.36 -9.75
CA LEU A 149 -14.40 10.52 -8.79
C LEU A 149 -15.05 11.36 -7.69
N GLY A 150 -16.28 11.00 -7.33
CA GLY A 150 -16.96 11.57 -6.17
C GLY A 150 -16.51 10.91 -4.85
N GLU A 151 -16.70 11.62 -3.74
CA GLU A 151 -16.40 11.10 -2.39
C GLU A 151 -17.15 9.79 -2.07
N SER A 152 -18.39 9.65 -2.57
CA SER A 152 -19.20 8.45 -2.38
C SER A 152 -18.53 7.20 -2.94
N VAL A 153 -17.85 7.30 -4.09
CA VAL A 153 -17.13 6.16 -4.69
C VAL A 153 -15.98 5.72 -3.77
N ILE A 154 -15.22 6.66 -3.23
CA ILE A 154 -14.11 6.38 -2.31
C ILE A 154 -14.65 5.79 -1.00
N TYR A 155 -15.73 6.34 -0.48
CA TYR A 155 -16.40 5.82 0.71
C TYR A 155 -16.86 4.36 0.51
N ASP A 156 -17.50 4.06 -0.62
CA ASP A 156 -17.96 2.71 -0.95
C ASP A 156 -16.78 1.74 -1.13
N ASN A 157 -15.69 2.20 -1.77
CA ASN A 157 -14.47 1.42 -1.93
C ASN A 157 -13.86 1.06 -0.57
N PHE A 158 -13.69 2.06 0.30
CA PHE A 158 -13.15 1.85 1.63
C PHE A 158 -14.07 1.02 2.53
N SER A 159 -15.37 1.23 2.43
CA SER A 159 -16.37 0.44 3.16
C SER A 159 -16.29 -1.04 2.78
N ARG A 160 -16.19 -1.37 1.48
CA ARG A 160 -15.99 -2.76 1.04
C ARG A 160 -14.74 -3.37 1.65
N LEU A 161 -13.62 -2.63 1.65
CA LEU A 161 -12.37 -3.10 2.25
C LEU A 161 -12.51 -3.34 3.76
N ILE A 162 -13.17 -2.44 4.50
CA ILE A 162 -13.45 -2.62 5.93
C ILE A 162 -14.32 -3.85 6.19
N TYR A 163 -15.33 -4.11 5.37
CA TYR A 163 -16.20 -5.28 5.56
C TYR A 163 -15.45 -6.60 5.43
N THR A 164 -14.33 -6.66 4.69
CA THR A 164 -13.53 -7.88 4.56
C THR A 164 -12.85 -8.29 5.86
N ILE A 165 -12.55 -7.34 6.76
CA ILE A 165 -11.86 -7.61 8.04
C ILE A 165 -12.80 -7.82 9.22
N LYS A 166 -14.10 -7.53 9.07
CA LYS A 166 -15.12 -7.69 10.13
C LYS A 166 -15.68 -9.12 10.24
N ARG A 167 -15.24 -10.04 9.38
CA ARG A 167 -15.72 -11.43 9.32
C ARG A 167 -14.79 -12.40 9.99
#